data_2daf37a8537573b5f5b62942c514b766
#
_entry.id   2daf37a8537573b5f5b62942c514b766
#
_cell.length_a   1.000
_cell.length_b   1.000
_cell.length_c   1.000
_cell.angle_alpha   90.00
_cell.angle_beta   90.00
_cell.angle_gamma   90.00
#
_symmetry.space_group_name_H-M   'P 1'
#
loop_
_entity.id
_entity.type
_entity.pdbx_description
1 polymer ?
#
loop_
_entity_poly.entity_id
_entity_poly.type
_entity_poly.pdbx_seq_one_letter_code
_entity_poly.pdbx_strand_id
1 'polypeptide(L)'
;MKPKNSFAPAVQPKQKMTFSMALRTPSTESMIKGILGDPHRAAQFMATLVAIVSRTPKLQECKYDTIIAAGLTGVGLGLSLDLGEFAIIPYGDVAQFQLQYKGLGAMAIRTGQYKKIKVKEIRQGEFCGYNEDGDPIIRYELDPDKRDSLPIIGYYAKFLLINGFEESLYMTHSAILRHADRYSKAFDLATYNDIRAGKFPADSKELKKLLNGTPWYDDPDSTGHQKMCRKTVIKQLFGSPFAPKTVEMGKAIAMDDALERGDTVTYDTSAPILPEADPTTGEVVETAADAESASREATEGAVSAPDGSDVKLPHQKENAAQSVSDANAGGYAQSFFDD
;
A
#
# COMPACT_ATOMS: atom_id res chain seq x y z
N MET A 1 -47.67 -48.07 30.63
CA MET A 1 -46.57 -47.12 30.77
C MET A 1 -45.80 -47.10 29.47
N LYS A 2 -45.86 -45.98 28.71
CA LYS A 2 -45.08 -45.79 27.49
C LYS A 2 -43.87 -44.88 27.84
N PRO A 3 -42.66 -45.23 27.48
CA PRO A 3 -41.52 -44.33 27.72
C PRO A 3 -41.56 -43.13 26.75
N LYS A 4 -41.53 -41.91 27.30
CA LYS A 4 -41.32 -40.66 26.53
C LYS A 4 -39.82 -40.51 26.28
N ASN A 5 -39.35 -40.93 25.10
CA ASN A 5 -38.05 -40.56 24.61
C ASN A 5 -38.18 -39.17 23.93
N SER A 6 -37.89 -38.11 24.66
CA SER A 6 -37.67 -36.77 24.08
C SER A 6 -36.18 -36.59 23.88
N PHE A 7 -35.68 -36.97 22.70
CA PHE A 7 -34.36 -36.48 22.22
C PHE A 7 -34.56 -35.05 21.79
N ALA A 8 -34.17 -34.06 22.61
CA ALA A 8 -33.93 -32.73 22.17
C ALA A 8 -32.67 -32.76 21.28
N PRO A 9 -32.70 -32.19 20.06
CA PRO A 9 -31.50 -32.11 19.24
C PRO A 9 -30.45 -31.25 19.97
N ALA A 10 -29.25 -31.81 20.14
CA ALA A 10 -28.12 -31.09 20.70
C ALA A 10 -27.88 -29.87 19.84
N VAL A 11 -28.07 -28.67 20.40
CA VAL A 11 -27.69 -27.41 19.77
C VAL A 11 -26.18 -27.41 19.63
N GLN A 12 -25.69 -27.67 18.41
CA GLN A 12 -24.28 -27.55 18.11
C GLN A 12 -23.86 -26.07 18.30
N PRO A 13 -22.75 -25.78 19.00
CA PRO A 13 -22.29 -24.41 19.14
C PRO A 13 -22.02 -23.85 17.74
N LYS A 14 -22.71 -22.77 17.37
CA LYS A 14 -22.51 -22.07 16.09
C LYS A 14 -21.04 -21.70 15.99
N GLN A 15 -20.32 -22.23 15.02
CA GLN A 15 -18.92 -21.88 14.76
C GLN A 15 -18.85 -20.40 14.34
N LYS A 16 -18.08 -19.63 15.07
CA LYS A 16 -17.82 -18.24 14.73
C LYS A 16 -17.13 -18.19 13.36
N MET A 17 -17.70 -17.45 12.41
CA MET A 17 -17.13 -17.31 11.06
C MET A 17 -15.70 -16.77 11.14
N THR A 18 -14.74 -17.49 10.57
CA THR A 18 -13.34 -17.03 10.48
C THR A 18 -13.14 -16.18 9.24
N PHE A 19 -12.12 -15.32 9.25
CA PHE A 19 -11.76 -14.52 8.07
C PHE A 19 -11.55 -15.37 6.80
N SER A 20 -10.91 -16.53 6.95
CA SER A 20 -10.70 -17.46 5.84
C SER A 20 -12.02 -18.04 5.29
N MET A 21 -13.03 -18.27 6.15
CA MET A 21 -14.36 -18.70 5.70
C MET A 21 -15.09 -17.55 4.99
N ALA A 22 -14.99 -16.33 5.51
CA ALA A 22 -15.60 -15.15 4.90
C ALA A 22 -15.08 -14.89 3.48
N LEU A 23 -13.76 -15.04 3.27
CA LEU A 23 -13.16 -14.89 1.94
C LEU A 23 -13.60 -15.94 0.92
N ARG A 24 -14.00 -17.12 1.39
CA ARG A 24 -14.43 -18.25 0.54
C ARG A 24 -15.94 -18.30 0.32
N THR A 25 -16.67 -17.28 0.78
CA THR A 25 -18.10 -17.21 0.42
C THR A 25 -18.21 -16.95 -1.08
N PRO A 26 -19.17 -17.58 -1.78
CA PRO A 26 -19.28 -17.45 -3.24
C PRO A 26 -19.38 -16.02 -3.72
N SER A 27 -20.10 -15.14 -3.00
CA SER A 27 -20.24 -13.72 -3.31
C SER A 27 -18.92 -12.96 -3.20
N THR A 28 -18.18 -13.13 -2.10
CA THR A 28 -16.86 -12.46 -1.89
C THR A 28 -15.83 -12.94 -2.91
N GLU A 29 -15.77 -14.24 -3.16
CA GLU A 29 -14.83 -14.81 -4.13
C GLU A 29 -15.13 -14.35 -5.54
N SER A 30 -16.40 -14.33 -5.95
CA SER A 30 -16.83 -13.83 -7.27
C SER A 30 -16.51 -12.35 -7.44
N MET A 31 -16.78 -11.52 -6.42
CA MET A 31 -16.43 -10.10 -6.43
C MET A 31 -14.93 -9.87 -6.58
N ILE A 32 -14.10 -10.56 -5.79
CA ILE A 32 -12.63 -10.44 -5.87
C ILE A 32 -12.14 -10.87 -7.26
N LYS A 33 -12.66 -11.97 -7.82
CA LYS A 33 -12.34 -12.43 -9.17
C LYS A 33 -12.76 -11.40 -10.22
N GLY A 34 -13.94 -10.81 -10.08
CA GLY A 34 -14.44 -9.76 -10.98
C GLY A 34 -13.54 -8.51 -10.99
N ILE A 35 -13.13 -8.05 -9.82
CA ILE A 35 -12.27 -6.86 -9.67
C ILE A 35 -10.85 -7.13 -10.21
N LEU A 36 -10.28 -8.30 -9.92
CA LEU A 36 -8.90 -8.63 -10.31
C LEU A 36 -8.78 -9.18 -11.73
N GLY A 37 -9.89 -9.60 -12.33
CA GLY A 37 -9.99 -10.08 -13.72
C GLY A 37 -9.26 -11.40 -14.01
N ASP A 38 -8.50 -11.94 -13.06
CA ASP A 38 -7.71 -13.16 -13.18
C ASP A 38 -7.91 -14.06 -11.94
N PRO A 39 -8.45 -15.27 -12.11
CA PRO A 39 -8.68 -16.20 -11.00
C PRO A 39 -7.41 -16.57 -10.22
N HIS A 40 -6.26 -16.67 -10.90
CA HIS A 40 -4.99 -16.98 -10.22
C HIS A 40 -4.54 -15.84 -9.32
N ARG A 41 -4.61 -14.59 -9.83
CA ARG A 41 -4.32 -13.39 -9.02
C ARG A 41 -5.28 -13.23 -7.86
N ALA A 42 -6.57 -13.55 -8.06
CA ALA A 42 -7.57 -13.55 -6.99
C ALA A 42 -7.23 -14.56 -5.89
N ALA A 43 -6.86 -15.79 -6.26
CA ALA A 43 -6.46 -16.81 -5.30
C ALA A 43 -5.20 -16.43 -4.52
N GLN A 44 -4.18 -15.87 -5.19
CA GLN A 44 -2.97 -15.36 -4.56
C GLN A 44 -3.29 -14.22 -3.59
N PHE A 45 -4.09 -13.25 -3.99
CA PHE A 45 -4.52 -12.15 -3.15
C PHE A 45 -5.24 -12.62 -1.88
N MET A 46 -6.21 -13.53 -2.02
CA MET A 46 -6.92 -14.12 -0.88
C MET A 46 -5.97 -14.87 0.08
N ALA A 47 -5.02 -15.63 -0.46
CA ALA A 47 -4.03 -16.34 0.34
C ALA A 47 -3.12 -15.36 1.12
N THR A 48 -2.68 -14.28 0.48
CA THR A 48 -1.88 -13.22 1.11
C THR A 48 -2.66 -12.54 2.23
N LEU A 49 -3.93 -12.18 2.02
CA LEU A 49 -4.77 -11.60 3.06
C LEU A 49 -4.92 -12.53 4.27
N VAL A 50 -5.20 -13.82 4.05
CA VAL A 50 -5.31 -14.81 5.13
C VAL A 50 -4.00 -14.89 5.91
N ALA A 51 -2.85 -14.92 5.23
CA ALA A 51 -1.55 -14.98 5.87
C ALA A 51 -1.25 -13.75 6.74
N ILE A 52 -1.61 -12.55 6.28
CA ILE A 52 -1.40 -11.30 7.01
C ILE A 52 -2.32 -11.22 8.23
N VAL A 53 -3.60 -11.52 8.07
CA VAL A 53 -4.57 -11.51 9.18
C VAL A 53 -4.17 -12.52 10.24
N SER A 54 -3.72 -13.71 9.84
CA SER A 54 -3.27 -14.75 10.78
C SER A 54 -2.06 -14.33 11.62
N ARG A 55 -1.17 -13.50 11.05
CA ARG A 55 0.05 -13.01 11.72
C ARG A 55 -0.18 -11.75 12.55
N THR A 56 -1.29 -11.07 12.35
CA THR A 56 -1.58 -9.78 13.00
C THR A 56 -2.83 -9.88 13.86
N PRO A 57 -2.71 -10.18 15.17
CA PRO A 57 -3.87 -10.41 16.05
C PRO A 57 -4.88 -9.25 16.01
N LYS A 58 -4.43 -8.01 15.98
CA LYS A 58 -5.31 -6.84 15.91
C LYS A 58 -6.15 -6.78 14.62
N LEU A 59 -5.69 -7.34 13.50
CA LEU A 59 -6.49 -7.42 12.27
C LEU A 59 -7.60 -8.48 12.38
N GLN A 60 -7.42 -9.49 13.22
CA GLN A 60 -8.47 -10.50 13.47
C GLN A 60 -9.68 -9.92 14.24
N GLU A 61 -9.49 -8.77 14.90
CA GLU A 61 -10.53 -8.02 15.61
C GLU A 61 -11.26 -7.01 14.71
N CYS A 62 -10.73 -6.75 13.51
CA CYS A 62 -11.34 -5.82 12.55
C CYS A 62 -12.50 -6.48 11.79
N LYS A 63 -13.39 -5.62 11.30
CA LYS A 63 -14.45 -6.04 10.35
C LYS A 63 -13.83 -6.57 9.07
N TYR A 64 -14.24 -7.73 8.61
CA TYR A 64 -13.63 -8.43 7.49
C TYR A 64 -13.77 -7.70 6.15
N ASP A 65 -14.90 -7.03 5.95
CA ASP A 65 -15.15 -6.16 4.79
C ASP A 65 -14.10 -5.05 4.65
N THR A 66 -13.72 -4.43 5.77
CA THR A 66 -12.69 -3.36 5.77
C THR A 66 -11.30 -3.88 5.43
N ILE A 67 -10.96 -5.11 5.85
CA ILE A 67 -9.69 -5.75 5.49
C ILE A 67 -9.63 -6.02 3.98
N ILE A 68 -10.72 -6.55 3.42
CA ILE A 68 -10.83 -6.84 1.99
C ILE A 68 -10.77 -5.55 1.19
N ALA A 69 -11.53 -4.52 1.59
CA ALA A 69 -11.54 -3.22 0.94
C ALA A 69 -10.17 -2.54 0.94
N ALA A 70 -9.48 -2.55 2.10
CA ALA A 70 -8.12 -2.01 2.21
C ALA A 70 -7.13 -2.73 1.28
N GLY A 71 -7.23 -4.06 1.19
CA GLY A 71 -6.44 -4.87 0.29
C GLY A 71 -6.72 -4.58 -1.17
N LEU A 72 -7.99 -4.56 -1.56
CA LEU A 72 -8.42 -4.27 -2.95
C LEU A 72 -8.03 -2.84 -3.37
N THR A 73 -8.10 -1.87 -2.46
CA THR A 73 -7.62 -0.50 -2.72
C THR A 73 -6.15 -0.49 -3.12
N GLY A 74 -5.29 -1.19 -2.36
CA GLY A 74 -3.86 -1.26 -2.69
C GLY A 74 -3.60 -1.93 -4.03
N VAL A 75 -4.26 -3.04 -4.31
CA VAL A 75 -4.12 -3.75 -5.59
C VAL A 75 -4.70 -2.94 -6.76
N GLY A 76 -5.82 -2.23 -6.55
CA GLY A 76 -6.39 -1.31 -7.53
C GLY A 76 -5.46 -0.14 -7.91
N LEU A 77 -4.62 0.29 -6.97
CA LEU A 77 -3.53 1.25 -7.20
C LEU A 77 -2.29 0.59 -7.84
N GLY A 78 -2.36 -0.69 -8.18
CA GLY A 78 -1.26 -1.47 -8.74
C GLY A 78 -0.13 -1.75 -7.74
N LEU A 79 -0.39 -1.71 -6.44
CA LEU A 79 0.59 -1.96 -5.39
C LEU A 79 0.56 -3.43 -4.94
N SER A 80 1.72 -3.93 -4.50
CA SER A 80 1.88 -5.28 -3.98
C SER A 80 1.96 -5.29 -2.45
N LEU A 81 1.09 -6.09 -1.85
CA LEU A 81 1.11 -6.34 -0.41
C LEU A 81 2.31 -7.21 -0.01
N ASP A 82 2.64 -8.20 -0.85
CA ASP A 82 3.77 -9.12 -0.61
C ASP A 82 5.12 -8.40 -0.64
N LEU A 83 5.28 -7.39 -1.52
CA LEU A 83 6.49 -6.58 -1.60
C LEU A 83 6.55 -5.49 -0.50
N GLY A 84 5.48 -5.33 0.28
CA GLY A 84 5.38 -4.30 1.31
C GLY A 84 5.30 -2.89 0.72
N GLU A 85 4.66 -2.73 -0.44
CA GLU A 85 4.42 -1.44 -1.07
C GLU A 85 3.26 -0.69 -0.39
N PHE A 86 2.35 -1.42 0.23
CA PHE A 86 1.36 -0.91 1.16
C PHE A 86 1.18 -1.87 2.33
N ALA A 87 0.50 -1.44 3.36
CA ALA A 87 0.14 -2.23 4.53
C ALA A 87 -1.36 -2.08 4.84
N ILE A 88 -1.92 -3.07 5.51
CA ILE A 88 -3.27 -3.02 6.08
C ILE A 88 -3.09 -2.84 7.59
N ILE A 89 -3.54 -1.71 8.11
CA ILE A 89 -3.32 -1.32 9.50
C ILE A 89 -4.65 -1.26 10.25
N PRO A 90 -4.75 -1.87 11.44
CA PRO A 90 -5.96 -1.79 12.26
C PRO A 90 -6.06 -0.43 12.97
N TYR A 91 -7.21 0.24 12.81
CA TYR A 91 -7.64 1.43 13.54
C TYR A 91 -8.95 1.11 14.26
N GLY A 92 -8.84 0.68 15.52
CA GLY A 92 -9.99 0.12 16.25
C GLY A 92 -10.46 -1.18 15.59
N ASP A 93 -11.75 -1.23 15.21
CA ASP A 93 -12.39 -2.35 14.52
C ASP A 93 -12.38 -2.23 12.98
N VAL A 94 -11.75 -1.16 12.45
CA VAL A 94 -11.66 -0.87 11.00
C VAL A 94 -10.22 -1.05 10.52
N ALA A 95 -10.04 -1.85 9.48
CA ALA A 95 -8.75 -1.97 8.80
C ALA A 95 -8.61 -0.88 7.72
N GLN A 96 -7.43 -0.27 7.62
CA GLN A 96 -7.15 0.83 6.70
C GLN A 96 -5.96 0.51 5.79
N PHE A 97 -6.05 0.92 4.53
CA PHE A 97 -4.93 0.94 3.61
C PHE A 97 -3.91 2.01 4.03
N GLN A 98 -2.64 1.65 4.11
CA GLN A 98 -1.55 2.58 4.36
C GLN A 98 -0.45 2.44 3.34
N LEU A 99 -0.19 3.51 2.59
CA LEU A 99 0.89 3.55 1.61
C LEU A 99 2.25 3.49 2.32
N GLN A 100 3.16 2.65 1.79
CA GLN A 100 4.52 2.55 2.30
C GLN A 100 5.50 3.31 1.40
N TYR A 101 6.69 3.68 1.92
CA TYR A 101 7.70 4.40 1.13
C TYR A 101 8.17 3.62 -0.11
N LYS A 102 8.13 2.28 -0.04
CA LYS A 102 8.42 1.42 -1.19
C LYS A 102 7.36 1.56 -2.28
N GLY A 103 6.09 1.66 -1.89
CA GLY A 103 4.97 1.89 -2.81
C GLY A 103 5.08 3.23 -3.51
N LEU A 104 5.43 4.30 -2.78
CA LEU A 104 5.71 5.60 -3.39
C LEU A 104 6.79 5.49 -4.47
N GLY A 105 7.91 4.82 -4.16
CA GLY A 105 8.98 4.58 -5.11
C GLY A 105 8.54 3.76 -6.33
N ALA A 106 7.78 2.69 -6.12
CA ALA A 106 7.26 1.84 -7.20
C ALA A 106 6.30 2.61 -8.12
N MET A 107 5.41 3.44 -7.55
CA MET A 107 4.50 4.29 -8.33
C MET A 107 5.27 5.35 -9.14
N ALA A 108 6.28 5.99 -8.54
CA ALA A 108 7.13 6.95 -9.22
C ALA A 108 7.88 6.31 -10.39
N ILE A 109 8.52 5.14 -10.19
CA ILE A 109 9.24 4.42 -11.25
C ILE A 109 8.30 4.07 -12.41
N ARG A 110 7.06 3.68 -12.13
CA ARG A 110 6.06 3.35 -13.17
C ARG A 110 5.65 4.53 -14.05
N THR A 111 5.88 5.78 -13.62
CA THR A 111 5.67 6.95 -14.50
C THR A 111 6.62 6.96 -15.71
N GLY A 112 7.73 6.21 -15.66
CA GLY A 112 8.77 6.21 -16.68
C GLY A 112 9.60 7.49 -16.75
N GLN A 113 9.37 8.48 -15.86
CA GLN A 113 10.03 9.79 -15.92
C GLN A 113 11.24 9.90 -14.97
N TYR A 114 11.35 9.02 -13.99
CA TYR A 114 12.43 9.03 -13.01
C TYR A 114 13.61 8.19 -13.45
N LYS A 115 14.76 8.84 -13.68
CA LYS A 115 16.05 8.17 -13.94
C LYS A 115 16.67 7.62 -12.65
N LYS A 116 16.46 8.34 -11.51
CA LYS A 116 17.00 7.96 -10.20
C LYS A 116 16.11 8.51 -9.10
N ILE A 117 15.86 7.68 -8.10
CA ILE A 117 15.24 8.06 -6.84
C ILE A 117 16.16 7.58 -5.71
N LYS A 118 16.43 8.44 -4.74
CA LYS A 118 17.26 8.13 -3.58
C LYS A 118 16.60 8.66 -2.32
N VAL A 119 16.55 7.84 -1.28
CA VAL A 119 16.23 8.27 0.07
C VAL A 119 17.18 7.56 1.03
N LYS A 120 17.88 8.34 1.88
CA LYS A 120 18.85 7.81 2.83
C LYS A 120 18.85 8.63 4.11
N GLU A 121 19.22 7.97 5.20
CA GLU A 121 19.63 8.62 6.43
C GLU A 121 20.95 9.39 6.21
N ILE A 122 21.08 10.50 6.89
CA ILE A 122 22.27 11.34 6.92
C ILE A 122 22.85 11.30 8.33
N ARG A 123 24.10 10.94 8.41
CA ARG A 123 24.82 10.79 9.66
C ARG A 123 25.65 12.04 9.99
N GLN A 124 26.07 12.15 11.23
CA GLN A 124 26.87 13.30 11.68
C GLN A 124 28.10 13.50 10.79
N GLY A 125 28.31 14.74 10.32
CA GLY A 125 29.39 15.12 9.43
C GLY A 125 29.09 14.96 7.92
N GLU A 126 28.03 14.27 7.54
CA GLU A 126 27.66 14.08 6.12
C GLU A 126 26.91 15.27 5.50
N PHE A 127 26.23 16.09 6.31
CA PHE A 127 25.57 17.31 5.83
C PHE A 127 26.56 18.48 5.86
N CYS A 128 26.85 19.07 4.70
CA CYS A 128 27.85 20.14 4.50
C CYS A 128 27.23 21.53 4.25
N GLY A 129 25.92 21.69 4.46
CA GLY A 129 25.21 22.94 4.20
C GLY A 129 24.42 22.91 2.90
N TYR A 130 24.19 24.07 2.34
CA TYR A 130 23.45 24.26 1.09
C TYR A 130 24.32 24.96 0.06
N ASN A 131 24.11 24.69 -1.23
CA ASN A 131 24.72 25.42 -2.33
C ASN A 131 24.02 26.79 -2.54
N GLU A 132 24.47 27.54 -3.56
CA GLU A 132 23.92 28.86 -3.92
C GLU A 132 22.46 28.77 -4.38
N ASP A 133 22.04 27.63 -4.95
CA ASP A 133 20.67 27.36 -5.40
C ASP A 133 19.75 26.88 -4.26
N GLY A 134 20.31 26.68 -3.07
CA GLY A 134 19.56 26.19 -1.92
C GLY A 134 19.46 24.67 -1.84
N ASP A 135 20.18 23.92 -2.68
CA ASP A 135 20.21 22.46 -2.61
C ASP A 135 21.13 21.95 -1.49
N PRO A 136 20.75 20.92 -0.76
CA PRO A 136 21.58 20.34 0.30
C PRO A 136 22.81 19.63 -0.25
N ILE A 137 23.98 19.97 0.29
CA ILE A 137 25.26 19.34 -0.05
C ILE A 137 25.49 18.18 0.91
N ILE A 138 25.51 16.96 0.36
CA ILE A 138 25.72 15.74 1.13
C ILE A 138 27.04 15.07 0.71
N ARG A 139 27.92 14.84 1.67
CA ARG A 139 29.16 14.07 1.50
C ARG A 139 29.13 12.86 2.43
N TYR A 140 28.89 11.69 1.85
CA TYR A 140 28.81 10.45 2.63
C TYR A 140 30.16 10.03 3.18
N GLU A 141 30.20 9.55 4.43
CA GLU A 141 31.32 8.75 4.93
C GLU A 141 31.43 7.48 4.08
N LEU A 142 32.60 7.22 3.54
CA LEU A 142 32.83 6.11 2.60
C LEU A 142 33.19 4.80 3.31
N ASP A 143 33.75 4.89 4.52
CA ASP A 143 34.01 3.74 5.36
C ASP A 143 32.70 3.29 6.02
N PRO A 144 32.18 2.07 5.70
CA PRO A 144 30.92 1.60 6.23
C PRO A 144 30.90 1.48 7.76
N ASP A 145 31.97 0.94 8.34
CA ASP A 145 32.04 0.68 9.79
C ASP A 145 32.08 1.99 10.57
N LYS A 146 32.85 2.95 10.07
CA LYS A 146 32.90 4.30 10.63
C LYS A 146 31.55 4.98 10.49
N ARG A 147 30.92 4.89 9.30
CA ARG A 147 29.61 5.49 9.02
C ARG A 147 28.53 4.95 9.96
N ASP A 148 28.52 3.62 10.19
CA ASP A 148 27.51 2.99 11.02
C ASP A 148 27.66 3.33 12.52
N SER A 149 28.85 3.76 12.95
CA SER A 149 29.06 4.28 14.30
C SER A 149 28.59 5.72 14.52
N LEU A 150 28.32 6.48 13.46
CA LEU A 150 27.88 7.87 13.54
C LEU A 150 26.36 7.98 13.78
N PRO A 151 25.90 8.91 14.64
CA PRO A 151 24.48 9.11 14.87
C PRO A 151 23.75 9.67 13.65
N ILE A 152 22.50 9.27 13.45
CA ILE A 152 21.62 9.82 12.42
C ILE A 152 21.17 11.23 12.82
N ILE A 153 21.43 12.23 11.97
CA ILE A 153 21.06 13.64 12.20
C ILE A 153 19.90 14.09 11.32
N GLY A 154 19.56 13.33 10.29
CA GLY A 154 18.46 13.67 9.39
C GLY A 154 18.33 12.69 8.24
N TYR A 155 17.51 13.06 7.29
CA TYR A 155 17.22 12.25 6.09
C TYR A 155 17.23 13.11 4.85
N TYR A 156 17.71 12.54 3.78
CA TYR A 156 17.84 13.16 2.48
C TYR A 156 17.10 12.35 1.42
N ALA A 157 16.33 13.03 0.59
CA ALA A 157 15.72 12.45 -0.59
C ALA A 157 16.09 13.26 -1.82
N LYS A 158 16.26 12.61 -2.96
CA LYS A 158 16.55 13.22 -4.25
C LYS A 158 15.91 12.42 -5.36
N PHE A 159 15.39 13.09 -6.37
CA PHE A 159 15.12 12.46 -7.65
C PHE A 159 15.87 13.17 -8.78
N LEU A 160 16.13 12.42 -9.83
CA LEU A 160 16.64 12.88 -11.11
C LEU A 160 15.71 12.36 -12.20
N LEU A 161 15.16 13.21 -13.02
CA LEU A 161 14.32 12.86 -14.16
C LEU A 161 15.14 12.54 -15.40
N ILE A 162 14.52 11.88 -16.38
CA ILE A 162 15.19 11.53 -17.65
C ILE A 162 15.58 12.76 -18.48
N ASN A 163 14.88 13.89 -18.32
CA ASN A 163 15.20 15.16 -18.97
C ASN A 163 16.32 15.96 -18.28
N GLY A 164 16.90 15.43 -17.21
CA GLY A 164 17.97 16.07 -16.44
C GLY A 164 17.48 16.96 -15.29
N PHE A 165 16.18 17.23 -15.16
CA PHE A 165 15.66 17.95 -13.99
C PHE A 165 15.88 17.14 -12.72
N GLU A 166 16.34 17.79 -11.67
CA GLU A 166 16.51 17.14 -10.37
C GLU A 166 15.99 18.03 -9.24
N GLU A 167 15.55 17.39 -8.19
CA GLU A 167 15.12 18.06 -6.97
C GLU A 167 15.56 17.25 -5.77
N SER A 168 15.92 17.92 -4.69
CA SER A 168 16.39 17.28 -3.48
C SER A 168 15.87 17.97 -2.23
N LEU A 169 15.72 17.19 -1.17
CA LEU A 169 15.21 17.64 0.13
C LEU A 169 16.03 17.01 1.25
N TYR A 170 16.50 17.83 2.18
CA TYR A 170 17.05 17.38 3.45
C TYR A 170 16.17 17.86 4.60
N MET A 171 15.84 16.96 5.49
CA MET A 171 15.14 17.28 6.74
C MET A 171 15.97 16.75 7.93
N THR A 172 16.20 17.61 8.91
CA THR A 172 16.81 17.16 10.17
C THR A 172 15.85 16.21 10.88
N HIS A 173 16.39 15.29 11.68
CA HIS A 173 15.56 14.37 12.47
C HIS A 173 14.53 15.13 13.34
N SER A 174 14.94 16.23 13.97
CA SER A 174 14.02 17.08 14.74
C SER A 174 12.93 17.75 13.88
N ALA A 175 13.23 18.12 12.64
CA ALA A 175 12.21 18.65 11.73
C ALA A 175 11.19 17.59 11.33
N ILE A 176 11.64 16.34 11.12
CA ILE A 176 10.76 15.20 10.85
C ILE A 176 9.85 14.91 12.04
N LEU A 177 10.38 14.91 13.26
CA LEU A 177 9.58 14.70 14.47
C LEU A 177 8.52 15.80 14.66
N ARG A 178 8.88 17.08 14.42
CA ARG A 178 7.89 18.18 14.45
C ARG A 178 6.83 18.04 13.35
N HIS A 179 7.22 17.52 12.19
CA HIS A 179 6.26 17.22 11.12
C HIS A 179 5.31 16.10 11.55
N ALA A 180 5.82 15.02 12.13
CA ALA A 180 5.01 13.93 12.65
C ALA A 180 4.04 14.41 13.75
N ASP A 181 4.50 15.22 14.69
CA ASP A 181 3.69 15.83 15.76
C ASP A 181 2.53 16.66 15.21
N ARG A 182 2.78 17.39 14.12
CA ARG A 182 1.76 18.23 13.48
C ARG A 182 0.70 17.45 12.71
N TYR A 183 1.09 16.37 12.05
CA TYR A 183 0.25 15.70 11.05
C TYR A 183 -0.19 14.28 11.42
N SER A 184 0.44 13.63 12.39
CA SER A 184 0.14 12.27 12.79
C SER A 184 -0.56 12.21 14.14
N LYS A 185 -1.83 11.82 14.19
CA LYS A 185 -2.54 11.58 15.46
C LYS A 185 -1.94 10.47 16.33
N ALA A 186 -1.10 9.62 15.75
CA ALA A 186 -0.46 8.52 16.47
C ALA A 186 0.83 8.92 17.18
N PHE A 187 1.26 10.19 17.09
CA PHE A 187 2.51 10.67 17.63
C PHE A 187 2.34 12.00 18.36
N ASP A 188 3.04 12.12 19.50
CA ASP A 188 3.17 13.34 20.30
C ASP A 188 4.63 13.55 20.68
N LEU A 189 5.16 14.71 20.33
CA LEU A 189 6.59 15.04 20.52
C LEU A 189 6.99 15.13 22.01
N ALA A 190 6.08 15.60 22.87
CA ALA A 190 6.35 15.67 24.29
C ALA A 190 6.51 14.26 24.89
N THR A 191 5.59 13.36 24.57
CA THR A 191 5.65 11.93 24.92
C THR A 191 6.93 11.27 24.41
N TYR A 192 7.33 11.54 23.15
CA TYR A 192 8.58 11.04 22.59
C TYR A 192 9.79 11.50 23.42
N ASN A 193 9.87 12.79 23.73
CA ASN A 193 10.95 13.35 24.53
C ASN A 193 10.98 12.75 25.95
N ASP A 194 9.82 12.50 26.54
CA ASP A 194 9.70 11.89 27.87
C ASP A 194 10.18 10.42 27.87
N ILE A 195 9.90 9.68 26.77
CA ILE A 195 10.45 8.33 26.57
C ILE A 195 11.97 8.39 26.46
N ARG A 196 12.53 9.30 25.66
CA ARG A 196 13.99 9.46 25.48
C ARG A 196 14.67 9.93 26.77
N ALA A 197 13.99 10.71 27.60
CA ALA A 197 14.48 11.14 28.91
C ALA A 197 14.36 10.06 29.99
N GLY A 198 13.84 8.87 29.67
CA GLY A 198 13.69 7.77 30.62
C GLY A 198 12.63 8.00 31.70
N LYS A 199 11.65 8.87 31.46
CA LYS A 199 10.58 9.14 32.43
C LYS A 199 9.59 7.98 32.58
N PHE A 200 9.57 7.04 31.65
CA PHE A 200 8.76 5.84 31.72
C PHE A 200 9.60 4.67 32.24
N PRO A 201 9.16 3.95 33.29
CA PRO A 201 9.82 2.73 33.69
C PRO A 201 9.89 1.71 32.55
N ALA A 202 11.04 1.06 32.37
CA ALA A 202 11.29 0.16 31.22
C ALA A 202 10.25 -0.98 31.10
N ASP A 203 9.71 -1.45 32.23
CA ASP A 203 8.71 -2.52 32.27
C ASP A 203 7.27 -2.04 32.34
N SER A 204 7.02 -0.72 32.27
CA SER A 204 5.67 -0.18 32.40
C SER A 204 4.77 -0.65 31.24
N LYS A 205 3.51 -0.96 31.58
CA LYS A 205 2.50 -1.32 30.58
C LYS A 205 2.23 -0.17 29.61
N GLU A 206 2.38 1.06 30.11
CA GLU A 206 2.16 2.29 29.35
C GLU A 206 3.24 2.45 28.26
N LEU A 207 4.52 2.31 28.59
CA LEU A 207 5.61 2.35 27.62
C LEU A 207 5.42 1.26 26.56
N LYS A 208 5.14 0.03 26.97
CA LYS A 208 4.87 -1.08 26.03
C LYS A 208 3.69 -0.78 25.10
N LYS A 209 2.63 -0.14 25.59
CA LYS A 209 1.48 0.28 24.78
C LYS A 209 1.88 1.35 23.75
N LEU A 210 2.68 2.34 24.14
CA LEU A 210 3.18 3.39 23.25
C LEU A 210 4.06 2.81 22.14
N LEU A 211 5.07 2.02 22.49
CA LEU A 211 6.00 1.39 21.53
C LEU A 211 5.27 0.43 20.57
N ASN A 212 4.28 -0.33 21.04
CA ASN A 212 3.45 -1.19 20.20
C ASN A 212 2.38 -0.43 19.41
N GLY A 213 2.18 0.85 19.70
CA GLY A 213 1.17 1.69 19.05
C GLY A 213 1.62 2.23 17.71
N THR A 214 2.86 2.68 17.64
CA THR A 214 3.43 3.29 16.43
C THR A 214 4.96 3.23 16.45
N PRO A 215 5.60 2.98 15.28
CA PRO A 215 7.07 2.99 15.15
C PRO A 215 7.72 4.36 15.42
N TRP A 216 6.95 5.43 15.52
CA TRP A 216 7.48 6.75 15.85
C TRP A 216 8.15 6.83 17.22
N TYR A 217 7.69 6.02 18.19
CA TYR A 217 8.27 5.96 19.53
C TYR A 217 9.45 5.01 19.68
N ASP A 218 9.73 4.19 18.65
CA ASP A 218 10.89 3.29 18.62
C ASP A 218 12.21 4.08 18.72
N ASP A 219 13.29 3.36 18.97
CA ASP A 219 14.63 3.94 18.92
C ASP A 219 14.91 4.54 17.54
N PRO A 220 15.55 5.73 17.43
CA PRO A 220 15.91 6.36 16.17
C PRO A 220 16.69 5.46 15.20
N ASP A 221 17.50 4.54 15.72
CA ASP A 221 18.25 3.57 14.93
C ASP A 221 17.45 2.31 14.60
N SER A 222 16.22 2.16 15.13
CA SER A 222 15.35 1.05 14.79
C SER A 222 14.89 1.11 13.31
N THR A 223 14.74 -0.05 12.73
CA THR A 223 14.22 -0.16 11.35
C THR A 223 12.82 0.46 11.20
N GLY A 224 11.96 0.36 12.22
CA GLY A 224 10.61 0.92 12.22
C GLY A 224 10.63 2.43 12.13
N HIS A 225 11.33 3.08 13.06
CA HIS A 225 11.48 4.54 13.10
C HIS A 225 12.10 5.10 11.81
N GLN A 226 13.20 4.51 11.35
CA GLN A 226 13.86 4.90 10.10
C GLN A 226 12.94 4.81 8.88
N LYS A 227 12.07 3.79 8.79
CA LYS A 227 11.08 3.68 7.70
C LYS A 227 10.08 4.82 7.73
N MET A 228 9.62 5.23 8.91
CA MET A 228 8.71 6.38 9.05
C MET A 228 9.40 7.68 8.61
N CYS A 229 10.62 7.92 9.05
CA CYS A 229 11.41 9.08 8.64
C CYS A 229 11.64 9.13 7.13
N ARG A 230 12.06 8.00 6.51
CA ARG A 230 12.23 7.90 5.04
C ARG A 230 10.92 8.15 4.30
N LYS A 231 9.79 7.61 4.81
CA LYS A 231 8.46 7.86 4.25
C LYS A 231 8.13 9.34 4.25
N THR A 232 8.35 10.02 5.36
CA THR A 232 8.07 11.46 5.49
C THR A 232 8.87 12.27 4.48
N VAL A 233 10.18 12.09 4.41
CA VAL A 233 11.04 12.90 3.53
C VAL A 233 10.74 12.64 2.05
N ILE A 234 10.57 11.38 1.64
CA ILE A 234 10.26 11.08 0.23
C ILE A 234 8.84 11.54 -0.15
N LYS A 235 7.88 11.47 0.77
CA LYS A 235 6.51 11.96 0.54
C LYS A 235 6.51 13.48 0.38
N GLN A 236 7.28 14.21 1.19
CA GLN A 236 7.46 15.66 1.04
C GLN A 236 8.11 16.01 -0.30
N LEU A 237 9.15 15.29 -0.71
CA LEU A 237 9.81 15.50 -2.01
C LEU A 237 8.83 15.27 -3.17
N PHE A 238 8.05 14.19 -3.14
CA PHE A 238 7.02 13.94 -4.16
C PHE A 238 5.78 14.85 -4.02
N GLY A 239 5.65 15.58 -2.90
CA GLY A 239 4.68 16.66 -2.74
C GLY A 239 4.97 17.86 -3.62
N SER A 240 6.22 18.04 -4.08
CA SER A 240 6.61 19.11 -5.00
C SER A 240 5.70 19.15 -6.23
N PRO A 241 5.32 20.35 -6.71
CA PRO A 241 4.54 20.51 -7.94
C PRO A 241 5.31 20.04 -9.19
N PHE A 242 6.63 19.97 -9.11
CA PHE A 242 7.50 19.55 -10.22
C PHE A 242 7.78 18.05 -10.26
N ALA A 243 7.40 17.32 -9.22
CA ALA A 243 7.54 15.85 -9.19
C ALA A 243 6.46 15.19 -10.08
N PRO A 244 6.82 14.46 -11.14
CA PRO A 244 5.85 13.76 -11.97
C PRO A 244 5.04 12.73 -11.17
N LYS A 245 3.72 12.79 -11.28
CA LYS A 245 2.78 11.89 -10.57
C LYS A 245 1.71 11.37 -11.53
N THR A 246 1.37 10.09 -11.42
CA THR A 246 0.14 9.60 -12.01
C THR A 246 -1.07 9.97 -11.14
N VAL A 247 -2.28 9.86 -11.70
CA VAL A 247 -3.51 10.08 -10.95
C VAL A 247 -3.61 9.12 -9.76
N GLU A 248 -3.23 7.86 -9.96
CA GLU A 248 -3.23 6.82 -8.93
C GLU A 248 -2.25 7.16 -7.80
N MET A 249 -1.05 7.66 -8.14
CA MET A 249 -0.06 8.09 -7.14
C MET A 249 -0.59 9.28 -6.33
N GLY A 250 -1.24 10.25 -6.97
CA GLY A 250 -1.90 11.37 -6.29
C GLY A 250 -2.99 10.91 -5.33
N LYS A 251 -3.85 9.98 -5.76
CA LYS A 251 -4.88 9.37 -4.91
C LYS A 251 -4.28 8.63 -3.72
N ALA A 252 -3.25 7.81 -3.93
CA ALA A 252 -2.59 7.05 -2.87
C ALA A 252 -1.97 7.95 -1.80
N ILE A 253 -1.33 9.05 -2.20
CA ILE A 253 -0.77 10.06 -1.29
C ILE A 253 -1.90 10.75 -0.51
N ALA A 254 -2.97 11.16 -1.17
CA ALA A 254 -4.10 11.83 -0.51
C ALA A 254 -4.79 10.94 0.52
N MET A 255 -4.96 9.65 0.23
CA MET A 255 -5.51 8.67 1.17
C MET A 255 -4.60 8.46 2.39
N ASP A 256 -3.29 8.39 2.17
CA ASP A 256 -2.32 8.26 3.25
C ASP A 256 -2.27 9.52 4.12
N ASP A 257 -2.38 10.71 3.53
CA ASP A 257 -2.46 11.99 4.26
C ASP A 257 -3.73 12.08 5.12
N ALA A 258 -4.86 11.62 4.60
CA ALA A 258 -6.12 11.56 5.34
C ALA A 258 -5.99 10.63 6.55
N LEU A 259 -5.42 9.44 6.35
CA LEU A 259 -5.19 8.48 7.42
C LEU A 259 -4.24 9.03 8.51
N GLU A 260 -3.16 9.72 8.13
CA GLU A 260 -2.23 10.34 9.08
C GLU A 260 -2.92 11.41 9.92
N ARG A 261 -3.82 12.20 9.34
CA ARG A 261 -4.68 13.15 10.08
C ARG A 261 -5.72 12.46 10.97
N GLY A 262 -5.86 11.13 10.83
CA GLY A 262 -6.83 10.30 11.56
C GLY A 262 -8.24 10.40 11.01
N ASP A 263 -8.38 10.80 9.75
CA ASP A 263 -9.62 10.69 9.02
C ASP A 263 -9.83 9.21 8.66
N THR A 264 -11.04 8.71 8.83
CA THR A 264 -11.39 7.37 8.36
C THR A 264 -11.54 7.43 6.86
N VAL A 265 -10.67 6.73 6.13
CA VAL A 265 -10.87 6.58 4.68
C VAL A 265 -12.07 5.66 4.49
N THR A 266 -13.17 6.22 4.00
CA THR A 266 -14.32 5.43 3.54
C THR A 266 -13.97 4.83 2.20
N TYR A 267 -13.93 3.50 2.15
CA TYR A 267 -13.84 2.80 0.87
C TYR A 267 -15.21 2.89 0.20
N ASP A 268 -15.24 3.22 -1.10
CA ASP A 268 -16.47 3.11 -1.87
C ASP A 268 -16.81 1.62 -2.04
N THR A 269 -17.60 1.13 -1.10
CA THR A 269 -18.14 -0.22 -1.07
C THR A 269 -19.55 -0.25 -1.64
N SER A 270 -19.77 0.46 -2.74
CA SER A 270 -21.07 0.53 -3.41
C SER A 270 -21.60 -0.83 -3.89
N ALA A 271 -20.77 -1.87 -3.88
CA ALA A 271 -21.22 -3.25 -3.89
C ALA A 271 -21.06 -3.84 -2.48
N PRO A 272 -22.01 -4.58 -1.92
CA PRO A 272 -21.87 -5.24 -0.62
C PRO A 272 -20.66 -6.20 -0.68
N ILE A 273 -19.62 -5.88 0.09
CA ILE A 273 -18.37 -6.66 0.11
C ILE A 273 -18.58 -8.01 0.80
N LEU A 274 -19.50 -8.06 1.74
CA LEU A 274 -19.94 -9.28 2.41
C LEU A 274 -21.45 -9.20 2.66
N PRO A 275 -22.17 -10.32 2.57
CA PRO A 275 -23.55 -10.35 3.05
C PRO A 275 -23.54 -10.02 4.55
N GLU A 276 -24.45 -9.16 4.98
CA GLU A 276 -24.59 -8.81 6.38
C GLU A 276 -24.90 -10.08 7.18
N ALA A 277 -24.01 -10.47 8.08
CA ALA A 277 -24.29 -11.49 9.05
C ALA A 277 -25.02 -10.86 10.23
N ASP A 278 -26.13 -11.45 10.66
CA ASP A 278 -26.81 -11.02 11.87
C ASP A 278 -25.83 -11.09 13.06
N PRO A 279 -25.56 -9.96 13.73
CA PRO A 279 -24.57 -9.88 14.81
C PRO A 279 -24.97 -10.79 16.01
N THR A 280 -26.24 -11.21 16.10
CA THR A 280 -26.75 -12.02 17.19
C THR A 280 -26.74 -13.51 16.85
N THR A 281 -27.00 -13.87 15.59
CA THR A 281 -27.13 -15.27 15.16
C THR A 281 -25.94 -15.76 14.34
N GLY A 282 -25.15 -14.86 13.73
CA GLY A 282 -24.05 -15.19 12.81
C GLY A 282 -24.54 -15.84 11.51
N GLU A 283 -25.86 -15.80 11.22
CA GLU A 283 -26.42 -16.24 9.95
C GLU A 283 -26.23 -15.17 8.90
N VAL A 284 -25.82 -15.60 7.70
CA VAL A 284 -25.72 -14.72 6.52
C VAL A 284 -27.14 -14.41 6.08
N VAL A 285 -27.52 -13.13 6.14
CA VAL A 285 -28.80 -12.66 5.59
C VAL A 285 -28.58 -12.48 4.09
N GLU A 286 -29.21 -13.35 3.28
CA GLU A 286 -29.27 -13.13 1.82
C GLU A 286 -30.07 -11.84 1.58
N THR A 287 -29.40 -10.81 1.06
CA THR A 287 -30.09 -9.58 0.67
C THR A 287 -30.92 -9.84 -0.59
N ALA A 288 -32.06 -9.19 -0.71
CA ALA A 288 -32.98 -9.32 -1.84
C ALA A 288 -32.34 -9.10 -3.23
N ALA A 289 -31.14 -8.53 -3.29
CA ALA A 289 -30.36 -8.35 -4.51
C ALA A 289 -29.78 -9.68 -5.04
N ASP A 290 -29.48 -10.64 -4.16
CA ASP A 290 -28.94 -11.95 -4.56
C ASP A 290 -30.05 -12.87 -5.14
N ALA A 291 -31.30 -12.67 -4.69
CA ALA A 291 -32.45 -13.42 -5.21
C ALA A 291 -32.86 -12.95 -6.62
N GLU A 292 -32.61 -11.70 -6.98
CA GLU A 292 -32.95 -11.13 -8.29
C GLU A 292 -31.93 -11.47 -9.38
N SER A 293 -30.65 -11.67 -9.02
CA SER A 293 -29.63 -12.12 -9.96
C SER A 293 -29.77 -13.61 -10.31
N ALA A 294 -30.12 -14.44 -9.32
CA ALA A 294 -30.37 -15.88 -9.54
C ALA A 294 -31.60 -16.15 -10.41
N SER A 295 -32.63 -15.25 -10.37
CA SER A 295 -33.83 -15.39 -11.22
C SER A 295 -33.65 -14.87 -12.65
N ARG A 296 -32.61 -14.03 -12.91
CA ARG A 296 -32.31 -13.57 -14.28
C ARG A 296 -31.49 -14.57 -15.09
N GLU A 297 -30.61 -15.34 -14.47
CA GLU A 297 -29.85 -16.39 -15.16
C GLU A 297 -30.72 -17.61 -15.56
N ALA A 298 -31.88 -17.80 -14.93
CA ALA A 298 -32.79 -18.90 -15.26
C ALA A 298 -33.74 -18.62 -16.42
N THR A 299 -33.83 -17.38 -16.94
CA THR A 299 -34.77 -16.96 -17.97
C THR A 299 -34.16 -16.65 -19.33
N GLU A 300 -32.83 -16.61 -19.50
CA GLU A 300 -32.18 -16.35 -20.80
C GLU A 300 -31.73 -17.58 -21.59
N GLY A 301 -32.21 -18.76 -21.20
CA GLY A 301 -31.87 -20.05 -21.83
C GLY A 301 -32.85 -20.57 -22.91
N ALA A 302 -33.66 -19.74 -23.54
CA ALA A 302 -34.53 -20.24 -24.61
C ALA A 302 -35.02 -19.12 -25.55
N VAL A 303 -34.22 -18.70 -26.55
CA VAL A 303 -34.76 -18.23 -27.85
C VAL A 303 -33.73 -18.51 -28.96
N SER A 304 -34.24 -19.21 -29.97
CA SER A 304 -33.70 -19.69 -31.23
C SER A 304 -33.06 -18.63 -32.09
N ALA A 305 -32.06 -19.07 -32.91
CA ALA A 305 -31.47 -18.34 -34.02
C ALA A 305 -32.47 -18.07 -35.18
N PRO A 306 -32.25 -17.00 -35.96
CA PRO A 306 -32.48 -17.03 -37.38
C PRO A 306 -31.22 -16.61 -38.16
N ASP A 307 -30.95 -17.47 -39.11
CA ASP A 307 -30.57 -17.38 -40.51
C ASP A 307 -29.97 -16.05 -41.08
N GLY A 308 -28.95 -16.29 -41.89
CA GLY A 308 -28.02 -15.34 -42.46
C GLY A 308 -28.54 -14.31 -43.43
N SER A 309 -27.79 -13.28 -43.61
CA SER A 309 -27.47 -12.63 -44.91
C SER A 309 -26.38 -11.56 -44.77
N ASP A 310 -25.39 -11.70 -45.59
CA ASP A 310 -24.48 -10.74 -46.25
C ASP A 310 -24.40 -9.28 -45.75
N VAL A 311 -23.23 -8.87 -45.25
CA VAL A 311 -22.71 -7.53 -45.48
C VAL A 311 -21.19 -7.58 -45.74
N LYS A 312 -20.86 -7.04 -46.93
CA LYS A 312 -19.51 -6.92 -47.52
C LYS A 312 -18.60 -6.00 -46.72
N LEU A 313 -17.34 -6.45 -46.52
CA LEU A 313 -16.19 -5.64 -46.10
C LEU A 313 -15.66 -4.79 -47.27
N PRO A 314 -15.24 -3.55 -47.05
CA PRO A 314 -14.45 -2.81 -48.03
C PRO A 314 -12.94 -3.06 -47.86
N HIS A 315 -12.28 -3.16 -49.00
CA HIS A 315 -10.88 -3.48 -49.24
C HIS A 315 -9.86 -2.58 -48.55
N GLN A 316 -8.84 -3.22 -48.03
CA GLN A 316 -7.53 -2.64 -47.72
C GLN A 316 -6.78 -2.32 -49.04
N LYS A 317 -6.18 -1.15 -49.11
CA LYS A 317 -5.15 -0.81 -50.09
C LYS A 317 -3.77 -1.01 -49.46
N GLU A 318 -3.04 -1.97 -50.03
CA GLU A 318 -1.59 -2.11 -49.91
C GLU A 318 -0.90 -0.88 -50.49
N ASN A 319 0.15 -0.39 -49.82
CA ASN A 319 1.19 0.35 -50.49
C ASN A 319 2.58 -0.15 -50.07
N ALA A 320 3.36 -0.35 -51.10
CA ALA A 320 4.57 -1.12 -51.24
C ALA A 320 5.78 -0.54 -50.50
N ALA A 321 6.68 -1.45 -50.22
CA ALA A 321 8.04 -1.29 -49.79
C ALA A 321 8.88 -0.41 -50.75
N GLN A 322 9.77 0.38 -50.16
CA GLN A 322 11.03 0.77 -50.79
C GLN A 322 12.18 0.61 -49.82
N SER A 323 13.04 -0.35 -50.16
CA SER A 323 14.36 -0.62 -49.64
C SER A 323 15.34 0.48 -50.08
N VAL A 324 16.14 0.97 -49.14
CA VAL A 324 17.46 1.53 -49.48
C VAL A 324 18.49 0.97 -48.50
N SER A 325 19.47 0.33 -49.11
CA SER A 325 20.65 -0.35 -48.57
C SER A 325 21.76 0.62 -48.20
N ASP A 326 22.54 0.17 -47.21
CA ASP A 326 23.99 0.29 -47.03
C ASP A 326 24.68 1.66 -47.02
N ALA A 327 25.32 2.00 -45.93
CA ALA A 327 26.78 2.04 -45.82
C ALA A 327 27.20 2.87 -44.55
N ASN A 328 27.90 2.39 -43.68
CA ASN A 328 29.34 2.52 -43.46
C ASN A 328 29.72 2.41 -41.98
N ALA A 329 30.65 1.55 -41.74
CA ALA A 329 31.39 1.31 -40.52
C ALA A 329 32.42 2.43 -40.23
N GLY A 330 32.74 2.57 -38.95
CA GLY A 330 33.86 3.35 -38.44
C GLY A 330 33.56 3.83 -37.04
N GLY A 331 33.90 3.24 -36.00
CA GLY A 331 35.15 3.02 -35.34
C GLY A 331 35.66 4.31 -34.67
N TYR A 332 35.47 4.43 -33.32
CA TYR A 332 36.46 5.05 -32.44
C TYR A 332 36.24 4.52 -31.00
N ALA A 333 37.16 3.65 -30.64
CA ALA A 333 37.50 3.37 -29.26
C ALA A 333 38.59 4.34 -28.83
N GLN A 334 38.71 4.54 -27.53
CA GLN A 334 39.81 5.05 -26.72
C GLN A 334 39.59 6.41 -26.03
N SER A 335 39.47 6.27 -24.76
CA SER A 335 40.36 6.66 -23.65
C SER A 335 40.18 8.10 -23.17
N PHE A 336 39.73 8.21 -21.92
CA PHE A 336 40.20 9.22 -20.97
C PHE A 336 40.09 8.64 -19.54
N PHE A 337 41.16 7.99 -19.14
CA PHE A 337 41.69 8.02 -17.78
C PHE A 337 42.94 8.90 -17.89
N ASP A 338 43.04 9.91 -17.04
CA ASP A 338 44.15 10.61 -16.45
C ASP A 338 43.77 12.10 -16.32
N ASP A 339 43.49 12.54 -15.14
CA ASP A 339 44.08 13.47 -14.18
C ASP A 339 43.20 13.62 -12.95
#